data_0048d1c922cef301e746895cf55fc4ad
#
_entry.id   0048d1c922cef301e746895cf55fc4ad
#
_cell.length_a   1.000
_cell.length_b   1.000
_cell.length_c   1.000
_cell.angle_alpha   90.00
_cell.angle_beta   90.00
_cell.angle_gamma   90.00
#
_symmetry.space_group_name_H-M   'P 1'
#
loop_
_entity.id
_entity.type
_entity.pdbx_description
1 polymer ?
#
loop_
_entity_poly.entity_id
_entity_poly.type
_entity_poly.pdbx_seq_one_letter_code
_entity_poly.pdbx_strand_id
1 'polypeptide(L)'
;MKKIISLTILSLMLACAGEKTTSMAQTELAAGEYRLELQLTSEQTLPFELSLQKDADQWRAIIHNAAENIEVDEVLLTADSLFIRMPVFDSEFRLAIESEQQLSGAFYNYSRGLDYQIPAKMFAAAQARFTTAQPNFEIDGNWEAVFSDELEDEYPAVGVFKQEADYVSGTFLTETGDYRFLEGAVNGDKLQLACFDGAHAFLFEGAMEGDTLRGTFWSGNHWQEPFWMVKNPEASLRSPEELTYLKEGYDKLSFSFPDLAGKPVSLSDQGFQDKVVLIQIMGSWCPNCLDETQLYKQWYERYHEQGLEIVALAFERSRGDLGLAQRNVQRLVDKLELAYPFLIANADNDKAAAAAKLPMLNAILSYPTSIYIDRKGEIRRIHTGFNGPGTGDIYLRYREDYEGFIEKLLAE
;
A
#
# COMPACT_ATOMS: atom_id res chain seq x y z
N MET A 1 -70.71 -36.01 -69.69
CA MET A 1 -69.80 -34.90 -69.86
C MET A 1 -69.19 -34.59 -68.44
N LYS A 2 -68.06 -35.19 -68.15
CA LYS A 2 -67.34 -35.00 -66.81
C LYS A 2 -66.14 -34.13 -67.11
N LYS A 3 -66.09 -32.96 -66.48
CA LYS A 3 -64.91 -32.09 -66.51
C LYS A 3 -63.89 -32.54 -65.41
N ILE A 4 -62.71 -32.84 -65.86
CA ILE A 4 -61.55 -33.15 -64.97
C ILE A 4 -60.86 -31.82 -64.67
N ILE A 5 -60.77 -31.48 -63.40
CA ILE A 5 -60.03 -30.32 -62.93
C ILE A 5 -58.64 -30.85 -62.46
N SER A 6 -57.62 -30.40 -63.20
CA SER A 6 -56.20 -30.73 -62.85
C SER A 6 -55.71 -29.77 -61.76
N LEU A 7 -55.29 -30.33 -60.65
CA LEU A 7 -54.77 -29.58 -59.47
C LEU A 7 -53.25 -29.58 -59.57
N THR A 8 -52.66 -28.44 -59.88
CA THR A 8 -51.23 -28.27 -59.94
C THR A 8 -50.74 -27.93 -58.52
N ILE A 9 -49.96 -28.85 -57.91
CA ILE A 9 -49.30 -28.63 -56.60
C ILE A 9 -48.02 -27.85 -56.86
N LEU A 10 -47.96 -26.63 -56.34
CA LEU A 10 -46.79 -25.79 -56.35
C LEU A 10 -45.96 -26.07 -55.05
N SER A 11 -44.87 -26.80 -55.20
CA SER A 11 -43.93 -27.05 -54.06
C SER A 11 -43.13 -25.79 -53.74
N LEU A 12 -43.43 -25.15 -52.60
CA LEU A 12 -42.56 -24.11 -51.99
C LEU A 12 -41.37 -24.78 -51.34
N MET A 13 -40.16 -24.59 -51.86
CA MET A 13 -38.94 -24.89 -51.21
C MET A 13 -38.64 -23.75 -50.21
N LEU A 14 -38.81 -23.97 -48.91
CA LEU A 14 -38.25 -23.12 -47.85
C LEU A 14 -36.73 -23.31 -47.81
N ALA A 15 -35.98 -22.34 -48.27
CA ALA A 15 -34.56 -22.24 -48.03
C ALA A 15 -34.37 -21.81 -46.56
N CYS A 16 -33.96 -22.73 -45.69
CA CYS A 16 -33.41 -22.38 -44.37
C CYS A 16 -32.09 -21.61 -44.56
N ALA A 17 -32.17 -20.29 -44.44
CA ALA A 17 -30.98 -19.49 -44.21
C ALA A 17 -30.43 -19.85 -42.83
N GLY A 18 -29.37 -20.64 -42.78
CA GLY A 18 -28.63 -20.89 -41.57
C GLY A 18 -28.04 -19.57 -41.09
N GLU A 19 -28.52 -19.08 -39.94
CA GLU A 19 -27.84 -18.04 -39.18
C GLU A 19 -26.45 -18.59 -38.87
N LYS A 20 -25.44 -17.97 -39.49
CA LYS A 20 -24.05 -18.12 -39.03
C LYS A 20 -23.99 -17.50 -37.65
N THR A 21 -24.14 -18.30 -36.61
CA THR A 21 -23.66 -17.96 -35.26
C THR A 21 -22.15 -17.73 -35.40
N THR A 22 -21.77 -16.47 -35.49
CA THR A 22 -20.39 -16.07 -35.34
C THR A 22 -20.04 -16.40 -33.88
N SER A 23 -19.41 -17.53 -33.64
CA SER A 23 -18.73 -17.82 -32.42
C SER A 23 -17.74 -16.66 -32.24
N MET A 24 -18.01 -15.75 -31.33
CA MET A 24 -17.00 -14.81 -30.86
C MET A 24 -15.86 -15.69 -30.33
N ALA A 25 -14.72 -15.63 -30.99
CA ALA A 25 -13.54 -16.27 -30.49
C ALA A 25 -13.35 -15.76 -29.05
N GLN A 26 -13.37 -16.67 -28.11
CA GLN A 26 -13.18 -16.35 -26.70
C GLN A 26 -11.78 -15.75 -26.61
N THR A 27 -11.67 -14.46 -26.31
CA THR A 27 -10.40 -13.77 -26.17
C THR A 27 -9.71 -14.36 -24.95
N GLU A 28 -8.66 -15.15 -25.16
CA GLU A 28 -7.93 -15.81 -24.07
C GLU A 28 -6.79 -14.90 -23.63
N LEU A 29 -6.85 -14.40 -22.39
CA LEU A 29 -5.79 -13.61 -21.78
C LEU A 29 -4.58 -14.52 -21.56
N ALA A 30 -3.40 -14.08 -22.00
CA ALA A 30 -2.16 -14.84 -21.85
C ALA A 30 -1.47 -14.57 -20.50
N ALA A 31 -0.70 -15.54 -20.02
CA ALA A 31 0.31 -15.26 -19.00
C ALA A 31 1.46 -14.45 -19.61
N GLY A 32 2.04 -13.53 -18.85
CA GLY A 32 3.11 -12.65 -19.33
C GLY A 32 3.17 -11.31 -18.60
N GLU A 33 4.00 -10.43 -19.15
CA GLU A 33 4.20 -9.09 -18.62
C GLU A 33 3.15 -8.12 -19.15
N TYR A 34 2.65 -7.27 -18.25
CA TYR A 34 1.63 -6.27 -18.52
C TYR A 34 2.03 -4.94 -17.90
N ARG A 35 1.59 -3.85 -18.54
CA ARG A 35 1.64 -2.53 -17.94
C ARG A 35 0.23 -2.10 -17.55
N LEU A 36 0.05 -1.70 -16.29
CA LEU A 36 -1.13 -1.00 -15.82
C LEU A 36 -0.89 0.51 -15.80
N GLU A 37 -1.96 1.23 -16.09
CA GLU A 37 -2.02 2.69 -16.03
C GLU A 37 -3.25 3.09 -15.22
N LEU A 38 -3.02 3.86 -14.14
CA LEU A 38 -4.06 4.48 -13.33
C LEU A 38 -4.21 5.95 -13.72
N GLN A 39 -5.40 6.34 -14.17
CA GLN A 39 -5.70 7.71 -14.56
C GLN A 39 -5.96 8.57 -13.33
N LEU A 40 -4.98 9.33 -12.87
CA LEU A 40 -5.09 10.16 -11.66
C LEU A 40 -5.86 11.45 -11.92
N THR A 41 -5.56 12.12 -13.06
CA THR A 41 -6.25 13.32 -13.53
C THR A 41 -6.53 13.17 -15.04
N SER A 42 -7.07 14.19 -15.69
CA SER A 42 -7.21 14.18 -17.16
C SER A 42 -5.87 14.11 -17.90
N GLU A 43 -4.77 14.50 -17.27
CA GLU A 43 -3.46 14.61 -17.88
C GLU A 43 -2.42 13.64 -17.26
N GLN A 44 -2.54 13.31 -15.97
CA GLN A 44 -1.59 12.47 -15.26
C GLN A 44 -2.04 11.02 -15.18
N THR A 45 -1.13 10.15 -15.56
CA THR A 45 -1.29 8.70 -15.52
C THR A 45 -0.14 8.08 -14.74
N LEU A 46 -0.46 7.24 -13.77
CA LEU A 46 0.53 6.46 -13.02
C LEU A 46 0.72 5.12 -13.70
N PRO A 47 1.90 4.83 -14.29
CA PRO A 47 2.21 3.54 -14.86
C PRO A 47 2.90 2.64 -13.84
N PHE A 48 2.58 1.34 -13.84
CA PHE A 48 3.37 0.31 -13.14
C PHE A 48 3.32 -1.01 -13.89
N GLU A 49 4.21 -1.92 -13.55
CA GLU A 49 4.33 -3.22 -14.20
C GLU A 49 3.72 -4.32 -13.36
N LEU A 50 3.15 -5.32 -14.04
CA LEU A 50 2.51 -6.47 -13.45
C LEU A 50 2.76 -7.72 -14.31
N SER A 51 3.23 -8.81 -13.69
CA SER A 51 3.30 -10.13 -14.32
C SER A 51 2.05 -10.92 -14.01
N LEU A 52 1.38 -11.49 -15.01
CA LEU A 52 0.36 -12.52 -14.84
C LEU A 52 0.96 -13.90 -15.06
N GLN A 53 0.77 -14.78 -14.10
CA GLN A 53 1.25 -16.17 -14.13
C GLN A 53 0.06 -17.12 -14.01
N LYS A 54 0.15 -18.25 -14.69
CA LYS A 54 -0.83 -19.33 -14.60
C LYS A 54 -0.14 -20.60 -14.16
N ASP A 55 -0.53 -21.13 -13.00
CA ASP A 55 -0.06 -22.42 -12.49
C ASP A 55 -1.25 -23.39 -12.43
N ALA A 56 -1.24 -24.39 -13.31
CA ALA A 56 -2.38 -25.26 -13.58
C ALA A 56 -3.64 -24.42 -13.96
N ASP A 57 -4.65 -24.37 -13.08
CA ASP A 57 -5.89 -23.60 -13.28
C ASP A 57 -5.96 -22.32 -12.43
N GLN A 58 -4.90 -22.03 -11.67
CA GLN A 58 -4.85 -20.82 -10.82
C GLN A 58 -4.05 -19.71 -11.49
N TRP A 59 -4.62 -18.51 -11.44
CA TRP A 59 -3.94 -17.29 -11.84
C TRP A 59 -3.32 -16.61 -10.62
N ARG A 60 -2.15 -16.01 -10.83
CA ARG A 60 -1.44 -15.15 -9.89
C ARG A 60 -1.02 -13.89 -10.59
N ALA A 61 -0.91 -12.80 -9.84
CA ALA A 61 -0.31 -11.56 -10.32
C ALA A 61 0.87 -11.20 -9.42
N ILE A 62 1.88 -10.55 -10.01
CA ILE A 62 2.99 -9.96 -9.28
C ILE A 62 3.09 -8.51 -9.71
N ILE A 63 2.93 -7.58 -8.78
CA ILE A 63 3.12 -6.15 -9.01
C ILE A 63 4.57 -5.79 -8.70
N HIS A 64 5.20 -5.04 -9.58
CA HIS A 64 6.62 -4.68 -9.49
C HIS A 64 6.79 -3.20 -9.16
N ASN A 65 7.59 -2.90 -8.12
CA ASN A 65 8.02 -1.56 -7.72
C ASN A 65 9.51 -1.61 -7.36
N ALA A 66 10.39 -1.19 -8.24
CA ALA A 66 11.84 -1.27 -8.03
C ALA A 66 12.28 -2.68 -7.53
N ALA A 67 12.72 -2.79 -6.28
CA ALA A 67 13.13 -4.06 -5.67
C ALA A 67 11.97 -4.84 -5.01
N GLU A 68 10.76 -4.26 -4.91
CA GLU A 68 9.59 -4.89 -4.31
C GLU A 68 8.80 -5.71 -5.34
N ASN A 69 8.40 -6.91 -4.95
CA ASN A 69 7.44 -7.73 -5.68
C ASN A 69 6.26 -8.05 -4.75
N ILE A 70 5.06 -7.61 -5.13
CA ILE A 70 3.84 -7.89 -4.39
C ILE A 70 3.13 -9.06 -5.05
N GLU A 71 3.16 -10.22 -4.40
CA GLU A 71 2.47 -11.42 -4.87
C GLU A 71 0.98 -11.36 -4.54
N VAL A 72 0.14 -11.59 -5.55
CA VAL A 72 -1.32 -11.59 -5.45
C VAL A 72 -1.87 -12.93 -5.92
N ASP A 73 -2.38 -13.72 -4.97
CA ASP A 73 -2.93 -15.05 -5.24
C ASP A 73 -4.44 -15.01 -5.55
N GLU A 74 -5.14 -13.97 -5.13
CA GLU A 74 -6.58 -13.80 -5.35
C GLU A 74 -6.84 -13.17 -6.72
N VAL A 75 -6.58 -13.93 -7.78
CA VAL A 75 -6.80 -13.52 -9.17
C VAL A 75 -7.88 -14.41 -9.80
N LEU A 76 -8.97 -13.78 -10.26
CA LEU A 76 -10.08 -14.46 -10.93
C LEU A 76 -10.21 -13.97 -12.37
N LEU A 77 -10.01 -14.87 -13.31
CA LEU A 77 -10.27 -14.64 -14.72
C LEU A 77 -11.61 -15.29 -15.11
N THR A 78 -12.52 -14.50 -15.65
CA THR A 78 -13.77 -14.95 -16.26
C THR A 78 -13.68 -14.89 -17.79
N ALA A 79 -14.78 -15.17 -18.50
CA ALA A 79 -14.81 -15.10 -19.96
C ALA A 79 -14.61 -13.68 -20.52
N ASP A 80 -14.91 -12.64 -19.72
CA ASP A 80 -14.95 -11.24 -20.13
C ASP A 80 -14.25 -10.27 -19.18
N SER A 81 -13.77 -10.75 -18.03
CA SER A 81 -13.24 -9.88 -16.98
C SER A 81 -12.09 -10.52 -16.18
N LEU A 82 -11.18 -9.67 -15.70
CA LEU A 82 -10.10 -10.00 -14.78
C LEU A 82 -10.31 -9.24 -13.47
N PHE A 83 -10.27 -9.98 -12.35
CA PHE A 83 -10.32 -9.44 -11.00
C PHE A 83 -9.00 -9.75 -10.29
N ILE A 84 -8.36 -8.73 -9.70
CA ILE A 84 -7.12 -8.88 -8.93
C ILE A 84 -7.36 -8.24 -7.57
N ARG A 85 -7.51 -9.06 -6.52
CA ARG A 85 -7.77 -8.58 -5.17
C ARG A 85 -6.48 -8.54 -4.37
N MET A 86 -6.15 -7.37 -3.79
CA MET A 86 -4.92 -7.21 -3.01
C MET A 86 -4.90 -8.13 -1.80
N PRO A 87 -3.74 -8.71 -1.45
CA PRO A 87 -3.66 -9.80 -0.46
C PRO A 87 -4.04 -9.38 0.96
N VAL A 88 -3.73 -8.13 1.34
CA VAL A 88 -3.98 -7.59 2.69
C VAL A 88 -4.99 -6.46 2.66
N PHE A 89 -4.83 -5.53 1.71
CA PHE A 89 -5.63 -4.31 1.63
C PHE A 89 -7.05 -4.59 1.12
N ASP A 90 -8.02 -3.83 1.62
CA ASP A 90 -9.40 -3.88 1.12
C ASP A 90 -9.51 -3.09 -0.20
N SER A 91 -8.87 -3.64 -1.22
CA SER A 91 -8.75 -3.04 -2.55
C SER A 91 -8.65 -4.09 -3.65
N GLU A 92 -9.05 -3.74 -4.88
CA GLU A 92 -9.02 -4.65 -6.02
C GLU A 92 -9.04 -3.93 -7.37
N PHE A 93 -8.59 -4.61 -8.40
CA PHE A 93 -8.85 -4.26 -9.80
C PHE A 93 -10.06 -5.03 -10.33
N ARG A 94 -10.89 -4.35 -11.10
CA ARG A 94 -11.95 -4.93 -11.91
C ARG A 94 -11.77 -4.44 -13.34
N LEU A 95 -11.36 -5.35 -14.23
CA LEU A 95 -10.99 -5.02 -15.59
C LEU A 95 -11.79 -5.87 -16.57
N ALA A 96 -12.48 -5.23 -17.52
CA ALA A 96 -13.11 -5.90 -18.65
C ALA A 96 -12.06 -6.18 -19.74
N ILE A 97 -12.13 -7.35 -20.36
CA ILE A 97 -11.26 -7.75 -21.47
C ILE A 97 -11.82 -7.12 -22.76
N GLU A 98 -11.12 -6.14 -23.32
CA GLU A 98 -11.49 -5.50 -24.58
C GLU A 98 -10.90 -6.23 -25.80
N SER A 99 -9.68 -6.75 -25.64
CA SER A 99 -8.95 -7.54 -26.62
C SER A 99 -7.88 -8.40 -25.94
N GLU A 100 -7.17 -9.24 -26.69
CA GLU A 100 -6.02 -10.01 -26.19
C GLU A 100 -4.89 -9.12 -25.64
N GLN A 101 -4.86 -7.84 -25.99
CA GLN A 101 -3.78 -6.92 -25.65
C GLN A 101 -4.22 -5.77 -24.73
N GLN A 102 -5.53 -5.63 -24.45
CA GLN A 102 -6.03 -4.51 -23.68
C GLN A 102 -7.21 -4.89 -22.81
N LEU A 103 -7.13 -4.47 -21.53
CA LEU A 103 -8.24 -4.48 -20.58
C LEU A 103 -8.47 -3.06 -20.07
N SER A 104 -9.70 -2.75 -19.69
CA SER A 104 -10.04 -1.48 -19.07
C SER A 104 -11.04 -1.66 -17.93
N GLY A 105 -11.01 -0.74 -16.96
CA GLY A 105 -11.88 -0.77 -15.81
C GLY A 105 -11.42 0.20 -14.74
N ALA A 106 -11.33 -0.26 -13.49
CA ALA A 106 -10.90 0.59 -12.39
C ALA A 106 -10.20 -0.20 -11.27
N PHE A 107 -9.38 0.52 -10.51
CA PHE A 107 -8.89 0.15 -9.19
C PHE A 107 -9.84 0.71 -8.14
N TYR A 108 -10.26 -0.12 -7.20
CA TYR A 108 -11.13 0.21 -6.07
C TYR A 108 -10.33 0.12 -4.77
N ASN A 109 -10.47 1.11 -3.88
CA ASN A 109 -9.91 1.07 -2.52
C ASN A 109 -11.01 1.42 -1.50
N TYR A 110 -11.57 0.40 -0.87
CA TYR A 110 -12.72 0.51 0.02
C TYR A 110 -12.39 1.15 1.38
N SER A 111 -11.12 1.18 1.78
CA SER A 111 -10.68 1.90 2.97
C SER A 111 -10.81 3.42 2.85
N ARG A 112 -10.80 3.94 1.60
CA ARG A 112 -11.01 5.37 1.27
C ARG A 112 -12.48 5.72 1.11
N GLY A 113 -13.29 4.79 0.65
CA GLY A 113 -14.73 4.97 0.44
C GLY A 113 -15.28 3.88 -0.46
N LEU A 114 -16.58 3.57 -0.32
CA LEU A 114 -17.22 2.53 -1.14
C LEU A 114 -17.25 2.89 -2.63
N ASP A 115 -17.28 4.19 -2.93
CA ASP A 115 -17.32 4.72 -4.30
C ASP A 115 -15.94 5.17 -4.81
N TYR A 116 -14.88 5.01 -3.98
CA TYR A 116 -13.54 5.42 -4.39
C TYR A 116 -13.00 4.46 -5.44
N GLN A 117 -12.72 5.02 -6.60
CA GLN A 117 -12.14 4.29 -7.74
C GLN A 117 -11.20 5.18 -8.56
N ILE A 118 -10.21 4.55 -9.17
CA ILE A 118 -9.31 5.18 -10.14
C ILE A 118 -9.46 4.42 -11.46
N PRO A 119 -9.81 5.08 -12.57
CA PRO A 119 -9.87 4.42 -13.87
C PRO A 119 -8.54 3.75 -14.21
N ALA A 120 -8.59 2.53 -14.72
CA ALA A 120 -7.43 1.70 -14.99
C ALA A 120 -7.46 1.13 -16.40
N LYS A 121 -6.29 1.05 -17.02
CA LYS A 121 -6.06 0.31 -18.27
C LYS A 121 -4.88 -0.62 -18.07
N MET A 122 -4.96 -1.79 -18.68
CA MET A 122 -3.91 -2.80 -18.66
C MET A 122 -3.58 -3.19 -20.09
N PHE A 123 -2.30 -3.22 -20.42
CA PHE A 123 -1.79 -3.49 -21.77
C PHE A 123 -0.83 -4.68 -21.75
N ALA A 124 -1.06 -5.66 -22.63
CA ALA A 124 -0.11 -6.74 -22.87
C ALA A 124 1.12 -6.20 -23.63
N ALA A 125 2.29 -6.74 -23.33
CA ALA A 125 3.59 -6.39 -23.90
C ALA A 125 4.06 -4.95 -23.62
N ALA A 126 5.17 -4.86 -22.94
CA ALA A 126 5.75 -3.65 -22.38
C ALA A 126 6.18 -2.65 -23.45
N GLN A 127 5.46 -1.56 -23.57
CA GLN A 127 6.11 -0.30 -23.92
C GLN A 127 6.89 0.19 -22.69
N ALA A 128 7.97 0.95 -22.88
CA ALA A 128 8.70 1.53 -21.78
C ALA A 128 7.75 2.27 -20.82
N ARG A 129 7.87 1.97 -19.52
CA ARG A 129 7.02 2.56 -18.45
C ARG A 129 7.15 4.07 -18.39
N PHE A 130 8.38 4.57 -18.57
CA PHE A 130 8.69 6.00 -18.55
C PHE A 130 9.34 6.42 -19.88
N THR A 131 9.08 7.66 -20.28
CA THR A 131 9.80 8.26 -21.41
C THR A 131 11.19 8.60 -20.98
N THR A 132 12.19 8.15 -21.73
CA THR A 132 13.62 8.36 -21.41
C THR A 132 14.28 9.22 -22.46
N ALA A 133 15.16 10.12 -22.01
CA ALA A 133 16.13 10.86 -22.81
C ALA A 133 17.40 11.03 -21.97
N GLN A 134 18.47 11.52 -22.59
CA GLN A 134 19.72 11.80 -21.87
C GLN A 134 19.44 12.71 -20.66
N PRO A 135 19.75 12.29 -19.41
CA PRO A 135 19.62 13.13 -18.23
C PRO A 135 20.49 14.40 -18.33
N ASN A 136 19.94 15.54 -17.91
CA ASN A 136 20.68 16.79 -17.81
C ASN A 136 21.15 17.07 -16.37
N PHE A 137 20.71 16.27 -15.40
CA PHE A 137 21.12 16.36 -14.01
C PHE A 137 21.21 14.96 -13.38
N GLU A 138 21.90 14.87 -12.24
CA GLU A 138 22.06 13.65 -11.46
C GLU A 138 21.31 13.78 -10.15
N ILE A 139 20.35 12.86 -9.92
CA ILE A 139 19.52 12.85 -8.72
C ILE A 139 20.11 11.99 -7.61
N ASP A 140 21.12 11.17 -7.87
CA ASP A 140 21.71 10.25 -6.89
C ASP A 140 22.07 10.92 -5.57
N GLY A 141 21.77 10.26 -4.43
CA GLY A 141 22.07 10.74 -3.08
C GLY A 141 20.87 11.39 -2.36
N ASN A 142 21.18 12.25 -1.37
CA ASN A 142 20.17 12.86 -0.50
C ASN A 142 19.77 14.25 -0.98
N TRP A 143 18.46 14.52 -0.86
CA TRP A 143 17.83 15.78 -1.22
C TRP A 143 16.96 16.28 -0.07
N GLU A 144 17.17 17.51 0.35
CA GLU A 144 16.24 18.20 1.25
C GLU A 144 15.00 18.61 0.45
N ALA A 145 13.83 18.19 0.93
CA ALA A 145 12.56 18.41 0.26
C ALA A 145 11.52 19.03 1.20
N VAL A 146 10.60 19.79 0.62
CA VAL A 146 9.44 20.34 1.31
C VAL A 146 8.21 20.07 0.45
N PHE A 147 7.18 19.54 1.08
CA PHE A 147 5.87 19.28 0.48
C PHE A 147 4.85 20.30 0.96
N SER A 148 3.80 20.52 0.17
CA SER A 148 2.75 21.49 0.42
C SER A 148 3.28 22.93 0.53
N ASP A 149 4.41 23.24 -0.14
CA ASP A 149 5.01 24.57 -0.18
C ASP A 149 3.93 25.65 -0.46
N GLU A 150 3.95 26.72 0.34
CA GLU A 150 2.95 27.80 0.32
C GLU A 150 1.54 27.41 0.87
N LEU A 151 1.35 26.20 1.44
CA LEU A 151 0.11 25.78 2.09
C LEU A 151 0.26 25.76 3.62
N GLU A 152 -0.88 25.77 4.35
CA GLU A 152 -0.87 25.73 5.81
C GLU A 152 -0.27 24.41 6.40
N ASP A 153 -0.26 23.35 5.62
CA ASP A 153 0.19 21.99 6.02
C ASP A 153 1.58 21.65 5.44
N GLU A 154 2.48 22.61 5.30
CA GLU A 154 3.87 22.39 4.87
C GLU A 154 4.59 21.38 5.78
N TYR A 155 5.32 20.42 5.19
CA TYR A 155 6.13 19.46 5.93
C TYR A 155 7.46 19.13 5.25
N PRO A 156 8.53 18.89 6.07
CA PRO A 156 9.84 18.51 5.56
C PRO A 156 9.89 17.05 5.13
N ALA A 157 10.75 16.75 4.15
CA ALA A 157 11.09 15.40 3.74
C ALA A 157 12.57 15.31 3.32
N VAL A 158 13.07 14.09 3.22
CA VAL A 158 14.38 13.80 2.64
C VAL A 158 14.21 12.81 1.49
N GLY A 159 14.48 13.24 0.27
CA GLY A 159 14.59 12.34 -0.87
C GLY A 159 15.88 11.53 -0.79
N VAL A 160 15.79 10.22 -0.92
CA VAL A 160 16.94 9.30 -0.92
C VAL A 160 16.88 8.50 -2.21
N PHE A 161 17.74 8.80 -3.17
CA PHE A 161 17.67 8.24 -4.51
C PHE A 161 18.96 7.56 -4.92
N LYS A 162 18.82 6.56 -5.80
CA LYS A 162 19.89 5.93 -6.58
C LYS A 162 19.57 6.10 -8.05
N GLN A 163 20.56 6.49 -8.84
CA GLN A 163 20.42 6.65 -10.27
C GLN A 163 21.39 5.76 -11.04
N GLU A 164 20.87 5.00 -12.00
CA GLU A 164 21.63 4.21 -12.95
C GLU A 164 21.23 4.62 -14.38
N ALA A 165 22.09 5.40 -15.04
CA ALA A 165 21.78 6.07 -16.31
C ALA A 165 20.55 6.99 -16.18
N ASP A 166 19.46 6.67 -16.87
CA ASP A 166 18.18 7.39 -16.77
C ASP A 166 17.22 6.81 -15.76
N TYR A 167 17.44 5.57 -15.30
CA TYR A 167 16.61 4.90 -14.27
C TYR A 167 16.92 5.45 -12.88
N VAL A 168 15.85 5.66 -12.11
CA VAL A 168 15.91 6.13 -10.71
C VAL A 168 15.10 5.21 -9.84
N SER A 169 15.63 4.86 -8.68
CA SER A 169 14.91 4.22 -7.59
C SER A 169 15.18 4.92 -6.27
N GLY A 170 14.27 4.83 -5.32
CA GLY A 170 14.45 5.47 -4.01
C GLY A 170 13.13 5.72 -3.31
N THR A 171 13.12 6.72 -2.42
CA THR A 171 11.93 7.12 -1.68
C THR A 171 12.09 8.53 -1.13
N PHE A 172 10.99 9.08 -0.61
CA PHE A 172 11.04 10.21 0.32
C PHE A 172 10.81 9.72 1.74
N LEU A 173 11.66 10.14 2.65
CA LEU A 173 11.48 9.99 4.10
C LEU A 173 10.70 11.19 4.62
N THR A 174 9.73 10.97 5.49
CA THR A 174 9.02 12.02 6.23
C THR A 174 9.05 11.71 7.72
N GLU A 175 8.59 12.61 8.56
CA GLU A 175 8.45 12.38 10.01
C GLU A 175 7.43 11.28 10.35
N THR A 176 6.58 10.90 9.39
CA THR A 176 5.52 9.91 9.57
C THR A 176 5.77 8.59 8.86
N GLY A 177 6.90 8.46 8.15
CA GLY A 177 7.29 7.25 7.40
C GLY A 177 7.82 7.59 6.01
N ASP A 178 8.03 6.56 5.20
CA ASP A 178 8.54 6.69 3.84
C ASP A 178 7.44 6.53 2.77
N TYR A 179 7.77 6.91 1.53
CA TYR A 179 6.91 6.75 0.34
C TYR A 179 7.17 5.43 -0.41
N ARG A 180 7.69 4.43 0.29
CA ARG A 180 7.89 3.06 -0.20
C ARG A 180 8.89 2.98 -1.37
N PHE A 181 8.71 2.01 -2.24
CA PHE A 181 9.61 1.71 -3.36
C PHE A 181 9.26 2.54 -4.59
N LEU A 182 9.67 3.81 -4.60
CA LEU A 182 9.53 4.64 -5.78
C LEU A 182 10.54 4.22 -6.84
N GLU A 183 10.09 4.20 -8.10
CA GLU A 183 10.98 4.04 -9.25
C GLU A 183 10.50 4.90 -10.42
N GLY A 184 11.42 5.24 -11.30
CA GLY A 184 11.12 6.08 -12.43
C GLY A 184 12.30 6.44 -13.28
N ALA A 185 12.29 7.63 -13.86
CA ALA A 185 13.35 8.08 -14.74
C ALA A 185 13.62 9.58 -14.67
N VAL A 186 14.88 9.96 -14.96
CA VAL A 186 15.24 11.32 -15.36
C VAL A 186 15.22 11.39 -16.87
N ASN A 187 14.46 12.35 -17.42
CA ASN A 187 14.28 12.59 -18.84
C ASN A 187 14.59 14.06 -19.15
N GLY A 188 15.80 14.35 -19.60
CA GLY A 188 16.30 15.72 -19.73
C GLY A 188 16.33 16.41 -18.35
N ASP A 189 15.58 17.49 -18.20
CA ASP A 189 15.44 18.23 -16.93
C ASP A 189 14.28 17.73 -16.07
N LYS A 190 13.56 16.68 -16.47
CA LYS A 190 12.36 16.17 -15.79
C LYS A 190 12.65 14.91 -14.99
N LEU A 191 12.02 14.81 -13.84
CA LEU A 191 11.93 13.62 -13.01
C LEU A 191 10.49 13.10 -13.02
N GLN A 192 10.33 11.79 -13.16
CA GLN A 192 9.06 11.10 -12.92
C GLN A 192 9.33 9.87 -12.07
N LEU A 193 8.60 9.73 -10.94
CA LEU A 193 8.66 8.57 -10.04
C LEU A 193 7.25 8.07 -9.77
N ALA A 194 7.08 6.76 -9.66
CA ALA A 194 5.79 6.14 -9.37
C ALA A 194 5.95 4.93 -8.45
N CYS A 195 4.90 4.65 -7.67
CA CYS A 195 4.74 3.44 -6.87
C CYS A 195 3.26 3.09 -6.76
N PHE A 196 2.93 1.80 -6.90
CA PHE A 196 1.62 1.25 -6.59
C PHE A 196 1.79 0.07 -5.65
N ASP A 197 1.37 0.21 -4.38
CA ASP A 197 1.58 -0.78 -3.33
C ASP A 197 0.31 -1.57 -2.94
N GLY A 198 -0.76 -1.41 -3.72
CA GLY A 198 -2.06 -2.05 -3.42
C GLY A 198 -2.99 -1.20 -2.54
N ALA A 199 -2.49 -0.17 -1.87
CA ALA A 199 -3.27 0.81 -1.10
C ALA A 199 -3.05 2.24 -1.59
N HIS A 200 -1.84 2.56 -2.04
CA HIS A 200 -1.45 3.85 -2.57
C HIS A 200 -1.15 3.78 -4.07
N ALA A 201 -1.37 4.90 -4.73
CA ALA A 201 -0.97 5.15 -6.10
C ALA A 201 -0.22 6.49 -6.11
N PHE A 202 1.10 6.44 -5.93
CA PHE A 202 1.96 7.62 -5.79
C PHE A 202 2.63 7.96 -7.11
N LEU A 203 2.46 9.19 -7.57
CA LEU A 203 3.13 9.76 -8.73
C LEU A 203 3.80 11.07 -8.36
N PHE A 204 5.07 11.21 -8.69
CA PHE A 204 5.84 12.44 -8.53
C PHE A 204 6.34 12.86 -9.89
N GLU A 205 6.05 14.09 -10.29
CA GLU A 205 6.59 14.69 -11.51
C GLU A 205 7.18 16.05 -11.17
N GLY A 206 8.38 16.30 -11.65
CA GLY A 206 9.08 17.55 -11.40
C GLY A 206 10.06 17.90 -12.50
N ALA A 207 10.57 19.12 -12.46
CA ALA A 207 11.62 19.60 -13.36
C ALA A 207 12.66 20.45 -12.61
N MET A 208 13.88 20.42 -13.09
CA MET A 208 14.96 21.27 -12.57
C MET A 208 14.76 22.74 -13.00
N GLU A 209 14.81 23.64 -12.03
CA GLU A 209 14.79 25.08 -12.18
C GLU A 209 16.05 25.65 -11.47
N GLY A 210 17.14 25.79 -12.20
CA GLY A 210 18.43 26.08 -11.60
C GLY A 210 18.93 24.90 -10.75
N ASP A 211 19.15 25.13 -9.44
CA ASP A 211 19.61 24.11 -8.50
C ASP A 211 18.43 23.46 -7.70
N THR A 212 17.20 23.86 -8.00
CA THR A 212 16.00 23.38 -7.32
C THR A 212 15.18 22.54 -8.28
N LEU A 213 14.76 21.34 -7.86
CA LEU A 213 13.72 20.58 -8.54
C LEU A 213 12.37 20.94 -7.95
N ARG A 214 11.44 21.39 -8.81
CA ARG A 214 10.06 21.70 -8.42
C ARG A 214 9.11 20.76 -9.12
N GLY A 215 8.06 20.35 -8.40
CA GLY A 215 7.13 19.37 -8.94
C GLY A 215 5.80 19.30 -8.22
N THR A 216 5.03 18.29 -8.61
CA THR A 216 3.76 17.94 -8.00
C THR A 216 3.77 16.46 -7.62
N PHE A 217 3.25 16.17 -6.45
CA PHE A 217 2.95 14.84 -5.96
C PHE A 217 1.45 14.58 -6.05
N TRP A 218 1.09 13.42 -6.56
CA TRP A 218 -0.28 12.90 -6.55
C TRP A 218 -0.37 11.64 -5.69
N SER A 219 -1.34 11.60 -4.79
CA SER A 219 -1.74 10.39 -4.06
C SER A 219 -3.10 9.92 -4.57
N GLY A 220 -3.09 9.01 -5.53
CA GLY A 220 -4.29 8.61 -6.26
C GLY A 220 -4.91 9.80 -7.01
N ASN A 221 -6.24 9.75 -7.17
CA ASN A 221 -7.01 10.83 -7.83
C ASN A 221 -7.71 11.76 -6.83
N HIS A 222 -7.37 11.67 -5.53
CA HIS A 222 -8.04 12.40 -4.46
C HIS A 222 -7.18 13.47 -3.80
N TRP A 223 -5.86 13.45 -4.00
CA TRP A 223 -4.93 14.39 -3.42
C TRP A 223 -3.81 14.76 -4.38
N GLN A 224 -3.45 16.03 -4.40
CA GLN A 224 -2.24 16.54 -5.07
C GLN A 224 -1.68 17.70 -4.27
N GLU A 225 -0.36 17.82 -4.27
CA GLU A 225 0.35 18.92 -3.61
C GLU A 225 1.66 19.24 -4.33
N PRO A 226 2.10 20.51 -4.30
CA PRO A 226 3.40 20.89 -4.81
C PRO A 226 4.51 20.38 -3.89
N PHE A 227 5.69 20.18 -4.45
CA PHE A 227 6.93 19.97 -3.70
C PHE A 227 8.10 20.65 -4.38
N TRP A 228 9.11 20.96 -3.58
CA TRP A 228 10.42 21.31 -4.11
C TRP A 228 11.51 20.54 -3.37
N MET A 229 12.67 20.38 -4.01
CA MET A 229 13.83 19.79 -3.37
C MET A 229 15.14 20.34 -3.92
N VAL A 230 16.17 20.37 -3.05
CA VAL A 230 17.54 20.75 -3.36
C VAL A 230 18.51 19.67 -2.91
N LYS A 231 19.60 19.48 -3.63
CA LYS A 231 20.61 18.48 -3.25
C LYS A 231 21.28 18.89 -1.94
N ASN A 232 21.11 18.07 -0.90
CA ASN A 232 21.71 18.30 0.42
C ASN A 232 22.09 16.96 1.06
N PRO A 233 23.39 16.56 1.02
CA PRO A 233 23.85 15.32 1.62
C PRO A 233 23.61 15.23 3.13
N GLU A 234 23.49 16.37 3.84
CA GLU A 234 23.26 16.48 5.28
C GLU A 234 21.78 16.63 5.67
N ALA A 235 20.87 16.50 4.68
CA ALA A 235 19.43 16.60 4.94
C ALA A 235 18.99 15.57 6.00
N SER A 236 18.21 16.03 6.97
CA SER A 236 17.74 15.20 8.08
C SER A 236 16.39 15.68 8.59
N LEU A 237 15.65 14.78 9.23
CA LEU A 237 14.38 15.03 9.89
C LEU A 237 14.56 15.06 11.40
N ARG A 238 13.53 15.52 12.12
CA ARG A 238 13.49 15.38 13.57
C ARG A 238 13.54 13.91 13.97
N SER A 239 14.09 13.63 15.15
CA SER A 239 14.13 12.26 15.67
C SER A 239 12.70 11.71 15.81
N PRO A 240 12.41 10.50 15.30
CA PRO A 240 11.11 9.88 15.47
C PRO A 240 10.74 9.57 16.92
N GLU A 241 11.75 9.59 17.82
CA GLU A 241 11.56 9.38 19.26
C GLU A 241 11.13 10.67 20.01
N GLU A 242 11.18 11.83 19.35
CA GLU A 242 10.80 13.13 19.93
C GLU A 242 9.37 13.57 19.54
N LEU A 243 8.75 12.87 18.60
CA LEU A 243 7.48 13.30 17.99
C LEU A 243 6.26 12.90 18.84
N THR A 244 6.19 11.64 19.28
CA THR A 244 5.14 11.15 20.15
C THR A 244 5.69 10.89 21.55
N TYR A 245 5.01 11.39 22.58
CA TYR A 245 5.41 11.29 23.97
C TYR A 245 4.19 11.26 24.92
N LEU A 246 4.40 10.85 26.17
CA LEU A 246 3.38 10.95 27.22
C LEU A 246 3.18 12.40 27.64
N LYS A 247 1.93 12.81 27.74
CA LYS A 247 1.56 14.11 28.33
C LYS A 247 1.95 14.19 29.80
N GLU A 248 2.16 15.41 30.27
CA GLU A 248 2.36 15.68 31.68
C GLU A 248 1.21 15.10 32.54
N GLY A 249 1.56 14.46 33.66
CA GLY A 249 0.63 13.78 34.55
C GLY A 249 0.36 12.30 34.21
N TYR A 250 0.92 11.78 33.14
CA TYR A 250 0.92 10.34 32.82
C TYR A 250 2.34 9.78 32.89
N ASP A 251 2.49 8.65 33.56
CA ASP A 251 3.74 7.90 33.70
C ASP A 251 3.71 6.54 33.01
N LYS A 252 2.50 6.07 32.65
CA LYS A 252 2.26 4.75 32.02
C LYS A 252 1.23 4.81 30.91
N LEU A 253 1.35 3.87 30.01
CA LEU A 253 0.30 3.57 29.04
C LEU A 253 -0.76 2.66 29.67
N SER A 254 -2.01 2.88 29.35
CA SER A 254 -3.11 2.00 29.72
C SER A 254 -4.16 1.94 28.61
N PHE A 255 -4.68 0.76 28.36
CA PHE A 255 -5.79 0.55 27.42
C PHE A 255 -6.56 -0.72 27.78
N SER A 256 -7.77 -0.81 27.25
CA SER A 256 -8.56 -2.04 27.20
C SER A 256 -9.40 -2.01 25.93
N PHE A 257 -9.08 -2.88 24.98
CA PHE A 257 -9.76 -2.96 23.69
C PHE A 257 -10.17 -4.41 23.38
N PRO A 258 -11.22 -4.63 22.57
CA PRO A 258 -11.60 -5.97 22.16
C PRO A 258 -10.56 -6.57 21.19
N ASP A 259 -10.27 -7.86 21.37
CA ASP A 259 -9.59 -8.67 20.37
C ASP A 259 -10.50 -8.98 19.16
N LEU A 260 -10.03 -9.76 18.22
CA LEU A 260 -10.80 -10.12 17.01
C LEU A 260 -12.01 -11.01 17.31
N ALA A 261 -12.06 -11.66 18.49
CA ALA A 261 -13.21 -12.42 18.99
C ALA A 261 -14.17 -11.57 19.84
N GLY A 262 -13.84 -10.28 20.06
CA GLY A 262 -14.63 -9.35 20.87
C GLY A 262 -14.35 -9.42 22.36
N LYS A 263 -13.35 -10.21 22.80
CA LYS A 263 -12.95 -10.29 24.22
C LYS A 263 -12.09 -9.09 24.58
N PRO A 264 -12.38 -8.36 25.68
CA PRO A 264 -11.55 -7.27 26.12
C PRO A 264 -10.16 -7.77 26.55
N VAL A 265 -9.11 -7.09 26.08
CA VAL A 265 -7.71 -7.31 26.45
C VAL A 265 -7.14 -6.00 26.94
N SER A 266 -6.47 -6.03 28.10
CA SER A 266 -5.88 -4.88 28.76
C SER A 266 -4.37 -5.08 28.94
N LEU A 267 -3.61 -4.00 28.89
CA LEU A 267 -2.18 -4.04 29.21
C LEU A 267 -1.91 -4.52 30.66
N SER A 268 -2.91 -4.43 31.55
CA SER A 268 -2.86 -4.96 32.92
C SER A 268 -3.11 -6.46 33.05
N ASP A 269 -3.46 -7.16 31.96
CA ASP A 269 -3.71 -8.60 31.99
C ASP A 269 -2.42 -9.38 32.30
N GLN A 270 -2.61 -10.56 32.93
CA GLN A 270 -1.49 -11.39 33.38
C GLN A 270 -0.51 -11.76 32.23
N GLY A 271 -0.97 -11.85 31.00
CA GLY A 271 -0.13 -12.16 29.82
C GLY A 271 0.97 -11.14 29.57
N PHE A 272 0.80 -9.88 30.01
CA PHE A 272 1.77 -8.80 29.83
C PHE A 272 2.60 -8.49 31.09
N GLN A 273 2.27 -9.11 32.25
CA GLN A 273 3.00 -8.85 33.49
C GLN A 273 4.41 -9.47 33.45
N ASP A 274 5.40 -8.73 33.93
CA ASP A 274 6.80 -9.14 33.96
C ASP A 274 7.38 -9.46 32.58
N LYS A 275 6.79 -8.89 31.51
CA LYS A 275 7.20 -9.05 30.12
C LYS A 275 7.74 -7.74 29.54
N VAL A 276 8.62 -7.85 28.57
CA VAL A 276 8.88 -6.74 27.64
C VAL A 276 7.72 -6.68 26.68
N VAL A 277 7.04 -5.53 26.58
CA VAL A 277 5.88 -5.38 25.73
C VAL A 277 6.16 -4.37 24.62
N LEU A 278 5.99 -4.79 23.37
CA LEU A 278 6.04 -3.96 22.20
C LEU A 278 4.63 -3.70 21.71
N ILE A 279 4.23 -2.43 21.69
CA ILE A 279 2.89 -2.02 21.21
C ILE A 279 3.07 -1.38 19.83
N GLN A 280 2.30 -1.86 18.86
CA GLN A 280 2.17 -1.29 17.53
C GLN A 280 0.83 -0.56 17.41
N ILE A 281 0.84 0.75 17.25
CA ILE A 281 -0.34 1.53 16.85
C ILE A 281 -0.38 1.51 15.32
N MET A 282 -1.38 0.86 14.74
CA MET A 282 -1.37 0.55 13.32
C MET A 282 -2.78 0.61 12.69
N GLY A 283 -2.87 0.42 11.39
CA GLY A 283 -4.10 0.15 10.65
C GLY A 283 -3.86 -0.87 9.54
N SER A 284 -4.78 -1.79 9.30
CA SER A 284 -4.66 -2.80 8.25
C SER A 284 -4.62 -2.21 6.82
N TRP A 285 -5.04 -0.95 6.69
CA TRP A 285 -5.03 -0.16 5.46
C TRP A 285 -3.68 0.52 5.15
N CYS A 286 -2.69 0.42 6.04
CA CYS A 286 -1.45 1.18 6.02
C CYS A 286 -0.27 0.31 5.55
N PRO A 287 0.35 0.57 4.40
CA PRO A 287 1.48 -0.23 3.89
C PRO A 287 2.74 -0.19 4.77
N ASN A 288 3.10 0.98 5.33
CA ASN A 288 4.24 1.05 6.26
C ASN A 288 3.99 0.25 7.54
N CYS A 289 2.71 0.15 7.98
CA CYS A 289 2.33 -0.73 9.08
C CYS A 289 2.48 -2.21 8.71
N LEU A 290 2.18 -2.58 7.47
CA LEU A 290 2.37 -3.94 6.97
C LEU A 290 3.86 -4.32 7.01
N ASP A 291 4.76 -3.44 6.56
CA ASP A 291 6.20 -3.68 6.61
C ASP A 291 6.71 -3.84 8.04
N GLU A 292 6.27 -2.96 8.95
CA GLU A 292 6.63 -3.07 10.37
C GLU A 292 6.05 -4.35 11.00
N THR A 293 4.82 -4.74 10.66
CA THR A 293 4.18 -5.98 11.13
C THR A 293 4.95 -7.22 10.69
N GLN A 294 5.49 -7.24 9.45
CA GLN A 294 6.34 -8.34 8.96
C GLN A 294 7.65 -8.43 9.73
N LEU A 295 8.25 -7.29 10.11
CA LEU A 295 9.43 -7.26 10.99
C LEU A 295 9.08 -7.77 12.39
N TYR A 296 7.96 -7.36 12.95
CA TYR A 296 7.51 -7.75 14.29
C TYR A 296 7.14 -9.23 14.39
N LYS A 297 6.62 -9.82 13.31
CA LYS A 297 6.46 -11.27 13.22
C LYS A 297 7.79 -11.98 13.47
N GLN A 298 8.89 -11.55 12.82
CA GLN A 298 10.21 -12.14 12.99
C GLN A 298 10.74 -11.97 14.44
N TRP A 299 10.52 -10.80 15.03
CA TRP A 299 10.93 -10.56 16.42
C TRP A 299 10.09 -11.37 17.41
N TYR A 300 8.77 -11.50 17.19
CA TYR A 300 7.91 -12.32 18.02
C TYR A 300 8.32 -13.79 17.98
N GLU A 301 8.52 -14.36 16.79
CA GLU A 301 8.99 -15.74 16.60
C GLU A 301 10.32 -15.99 17.32
N ARG A 302 11.22 -15.01 17.35
CA ARG A 302 12.56 -15.15 17.93
C ARG A 302 12.58 -14.92 19.44
N TYR A 303 11.79 -14.00 19.97
CA TYR A 303 11.96 -13.51 21.34
C TYR A 303 10.77 -13.79 22.26
N HIS A 304 9.62 -14.29 21.78
CA HIS A 304 8.46 -14.54 22.61
C HIS A 304 8.78 -15.47 23.79
N GLU A 305 9.44 -16.60 23.55
CA GLU A 305 9.86 -17.56 24.60
C GLU A 305 10.86 -16.97 25.61
N GLN A 306 11.51 -15.84 25.26
CA GLN A 306 12.43 -15.11 26.14
C GLN A 306 11.72 -14.01 26.95
N GLY A 307 10.42 -13.80 26.72
CA GLY A 307 9.59 -12.87 27.46
C GLY A 307 9.25 -11.58 26.71
N LEU A 308 9.33 -11.55 25.38
CA LEU A 308 8.74 -10.50 24.56
C LEU A 308 7.27 -10.80 24.32
N GLU A 309 6.41 -9.83 24.57
CA GLU A 309 5.03 -9.80 24.05
C GLU A 309 4.88 -8.66 23.04
N ILE A 310 4.08 -8.90 22.01
CA ILE A 310 3.70 -7.87 21.03
C ILE A 310 2.19 -7.77 21.05
N VAL A 311 1.67 -6.53 20.95
CA VAL A 311 0.24 -6.28 20.78
C VAL A 311 0.04 -5.17 19.76
N ALA A 312 -0.77 -5.44 18.74
CA ALA A 312 -1.17 -4.46 17.74
C ALA A 312 -2.49 -3.80 18.12
N LEU A 313 -2.50 -2.48 18.16
CA LEU A 313 -3.70 -1.65 18.36
C LEU A 313 -4.16 -1.15 17.00
N ALA A 314 -5.20 -1.77 16.45
CA ALA A 314 -5.72 -1.46 15.13
C ALA A 314 -6.67 -0.25 15.17
N PHE A 315 -6.33 0.77 14.42
CA PHE A 315 -7.12 1.98 14.16
C PHE A 315 -7.63 1.92 12.72
N GLU A 316 -8.81 1.35 12.56
CA GLU A 316 -9.35 1.00 11.26
C GLU A 316 -10.16 2.12 10.60
N ARG A 317 -10.16 2.14 9.27
CA ARG A 317 -10.96 3.06 8.43
C ARG A 317 -12.23 2.35 7.94
N SER A 318 -13.06 1.89 8.88
CA SER A 318 -14.27 1.09 8.59
C SER A 318 -15.57 1.84 8.86
N ARG A 319 -15.53 3.16 8.96
CA ARG A 319 -16.72 4.03 9.10
C ARG A 319 -17.63 3.65 10.27
N GLY A 320 -17.02 3.21 11.39
CA GLY A 320 -17.72 2.74 12.58
C GLY A 320 -18.24 1.29 12.52
N ASP A 321 -18.06 0.59 11.40
CA ASP A 321 -18.41 -0.83 11.28
C ASP A 321 -17.32 -1.71 11.91
N LEU A 322 -17.57 -2.15 13.14
CA LEU A 322 -16.66 -3.05 13.87
C LEU A 322 -16.49 -4.41 13.18
N GLY A 323 -17.52 -4.93 12.53
CA GLY A 323 -17.44 -6.19 11.81
C GLY A 323 -16.53 -6.09 10.58
N LEU A 324 -16.55 -4.95 9.88
CA LEU A 324 -15.63 -4.68 8.79
C LEU A 324 -14.20 -4.52 9.31
N ALA A 325 -14.00 -3.77 10.40
CA ALA A 325 -12.71 -3.62 11.06
C ALA A 325 -12.09 -4.98 11.41
N GLN A 326 -12.87 -5.84 12.08
CA GLN A 326 -12.44 -7.19 12.44
C GLN A 326 -12.07 -8.03 11.22
N ARG A 327 -12.86 -8.01 10.14
CA ARG A 327 -12.56 -8.77 8.91
C ARG A 327 -11.27 -8.31 8.24
N ASN A 328 -11.03 -6.99 8.17
CA ASN A 328 -9.83 -6.43 7.55
C ASN A 328 -8.58 -6.82 8.35
N VAL A 329 -8.62 -6.67 9.68
CA VAL A 329 -7.50 -7.07 10.54
C VAL A 329 -7.31 -8.59 10.53
N GLN A 330 -8.40 -9.39 10.55
CA GLN A 330 -8.31 -10.85 10.45
C GLN A 330 -7.64 -11.28 9.14
N ARG A 331 -7.96 -10.62 8.01
CA ARG A 331 -7.32 -10.89 6.71
C ARG A 331 -5.79 -10.67 6.78
N LEU A 332 -5.34 -9.60 7.43
CA LEU A 332 -3.91 -9.35 7.67
C LEU A 332 -3.29 -10.46 8.53
N VAL A 333 -3.95 -10.81 9.64
CA VAL A 333 -3.49 -11.85 10.58
C VAL A 333 -3.37 -13.20 9.87
N ASP A 334 -4.39 -13.60 9.11
CA ASP A 334 -4.41 -14.88 8.39
C ASP A 334 -3.36 -14.92 7.27
N LYS A 335 -3.24 -13.83 6.48
CA LYS A 335 -2.29 -13.77 5.36
C LYS A 335 -0.85 -13.84 5.81
N LEU A 336 -0.52 -13.22 6.95
CA LEU A 336 0.83 -13.21 7.51
C LEU A 336 1.05 -14.30 8.57
N GLU A 337 0.03 -15.10 8.92
CA GLU A 337 0.11 -16.14 9.98
C GLU A 337 0.64 -15.55 11.30
N LEU A 338 0.03 -14.45 11.77
CA LEU A 338 0.49 -13.72 12.95
C LEU A 338 0.01 -14.40 14.24
N ALA A 339 0.92 -14.57 15.22
CA ALA A 339 0.65 -15.29 16.45
C ALA A 339 0.46 -14.38 17.69
N TYR A 340 0.61 -13.07 17.56
CA TYR A 340 0.41 -12.11 18.64
C TYR A 340 -0.95 -11.41 18.53
N PRO A 341 -1.51 -10.85 19.64
CA PRO A 341 -2.84 -10.27 19.67
C PRO A 341 -2.96 -8.98 18.87
N PHE A 342 -4.08 -8.88 18.13
CA PHE A 342 -4.57 -7.68 17.47
C PHE A 342 -5.86 -7.21 18.13
N LEU A 343 -5.92 -5.95 18.54
CA LEU A 343 -7.05 -5.34 19.26
C LEU A 343 -7.65 -4.22 18.42
N ILE A 344 -8.96 -4.16 18.32
CA ILE A 344 -9.66 -3.09 17.62
C ILE A 344 -9.77 -1.88 18.54
N ALA A 345 -8.83 -0.94 18.43
CA ALA A 345 -8.82 0.27 19.24
C ALA A 345 -9.79 1.32 18.72
N ASN A 346 -9.93 1.44 17.40
CA ASN A 346 -10.89 2.33 16.76
C ASN A 346 -11.34 1.77 15.41
N ALA A 347 -12.60 2.01 15.06
CA ALA A 347 -13.18 1.62 13.77
C ALA A 347 -13.67 2.82 12.94
N ASP A 348 -13.43 4.04 13.43
CA ASP A 348 -13.87 5.28 12.81
C ASP A 348 -12.71 6.01 12.13
N ASN A 349 -13.04 6.75 11.07
CA ASN A 349 -12.06 7.56 10.32
C ASN A 349 -11.75 8.89 11.02
N ASP A 350 -12.41 9.23 12.12
CA ASP A 350 -12.24 10.48 12.85
C ASP A 350 -10.92 10.47 13.66
N LYS A 351 -10.02 11.41 13.33
CA LYS A 351 -8.74 11.57 14.03
C LYS A 351 -8.89 11.94 15.53
N ALA A 352 -9.92 12.72 15.88
CA ALA A 352 -10.16 13.10 17.27
C ALA A 352 -10.67 11.89 18.08
N ALA A 353 -11.55 11.07 17.49
CA ALA A 353 -12.00 9.81 18.10
C ALA A 353 -10.83 8.84 18.29
N ALA A 354 -9.91 8.75 17.33
CA ALA A 354 -8.69 7.95 17.45
C ALA A 354 -7.79 8.44 18.59
N ALA A 355 -7.49 9.75 18.66
CA ALA A 355 -6.67 10.34 19.72
C ALA A 355 -7.27 10.13 21.14
N ALA A 356 -8.61 10.15 21.25
CA ALA A 356 -9.30 9.91 22.52
C ALA A 356 -9.15 8.49 23.07
N LYS A 357 -8.72 7.51 22.24
CA LYS A 357 -8.48 6.11 22.65
C LYS A 357 -7.21 5.95 23.49
N LEU A 358 -6.22 6.82 23.25
CA LEU A 358 -4.96 6.84 23.98
C LEU A 358 -4.68 8.26 24.50
N PRO A 359 -5.50 8.76 25.45
CA PRO A 359 -5.47 10.17 25.87
C PRO A 359 -4.18 10.57 26.60
N MET A 360 -3.37 9.59 27.01
CA MET A 360 -2.06 9.81 27.64
C MET A 360 -0.97 10.21 26.63
N LEU A 361 -1.12 9.90 25.34
CA LEU A 361 -0.20 10.36 24.30
C LEU A 361 -0.52 11.80 23.89
N ASN A 362 0.52 12.58 23.54
CA ASN A 362 0.32 13.94 23.01
C ASN A 362 -0.55 13.93 21.75
N ALA A 363 -0.28 12.97 20.83
CA ALA A 363 -1.06 12.71 19.62
C ALA A 363 -0.75 11.30 19.07
N ILE A 364 -1.61 10.79 18.20
CA ILE A 364 -1.28 9.70 17.26
C ILE A 364 -0.93 10.40 15.94
N LEU A 365 0.36 10.69 15.76
CA LEU A 365 0.84 11.46 14.62
C LEU A 365 0.97 10.60 13.36
N SER A 366 1.32 9.34 13.54
CA SER A 366 1.56 8.40 12.45
C SER A 366 1.01 7.01 12.73
N TYR A 367 0.69 6.32 11.66
CA TYR A 367 0.59 4.88 11.57
C TYR A 367 1.73 4.38 10.68
N PRO A 368 2.67 3.52 11.20
CA PRO A 368 2.68 3.02 12.57
C PRO A 368 3.29 4.01 13.58
N THR A 369 3.02 3.76 14.87
CA THR A 369 3.77 4.28 16.01
C THR A 369 4.00 3.13 16.98
N SER A 370 5.25 2.97 17.43
CA SER A 370 5.69 1.85 18.27
C SER A 370 6.10 2.28 19.65
N ILE A 371 5.65 1.54 20.67
CA ILE A 371 5.93 1.84 22.09
C ILE A 371 6.56 0.63 22.74
N TYR A 372 7.75 0.81 23.30
CA TYR A 372 8.57 -0.22 23.98
C TYR A 372 8.45 -0.06 25.49
N ILE A 373 7.97 -1.09 26.15
CA ILE A 373 7.70 -1.14 27.60
C ILE A 373 8.56 -2.24 28.22
N ASP A 374 9.24 -1.93 29.31
CA ASP A 374 10.05 -2.91 30.05
C ASP A 374 9.22 -3.79 30.99
N ARG A 375 9.88 -4.77 31.65
CA ARG A 375 9.24 -5.71 32.58
C ARG A 375 8.58 -5.05 33.80
N LYS A 376 8.90 -3.77 34.10
CA LYS A 376 8.28 -2.99 35.18
C LYS A 376 7.07 -2.20 34.74
N GLY A 377 6.77 -2.26 33.42
CA GLY A 377 5.67 -1.50 32.81
C GLY A 377 6.05 -0.04 32.55
N GLU A 378 7.34 0.30 32.50
CA GLU A 378 7.83 1.64 32.19
C GLU A 378 8.05 1.78 30.69
N ILE A 379 7.58 2.89 30.10
CA ILE A 379 7.87 3.21 28.69
C ILE A 379 9.33 3.59 28.57
N ARG A 380 10.05 2.88 27.71
CA ARG A 380 11.48 3.06 27.49
C ARG A 380 11.81 3.77 26.18
N ARG A 381 10.93 3.63 25.16
CA ARG A 381 11.07 4.26 23.85
C ARG A 381 9.72 4.38 23.17
N ILE A 382 9.50 5.48 22.48
CA ILE A 382 8.37 5.64 21.52
C ILE A 382 8.98 6.02 20.19
N HIS A 383 8.58 5.34 19.12
CA HIS A 383 9.04 5.60 17.76
C HIS A 383 7.84 5.93 16.87
N THR A 384 7.86 7.10 16.28
CA THR A 384 6.78 7.59 15.41
C THR A 384 7.15 7.38 13.94
N GLY A 385 6.27 6.78 13.17
CA GLY A 385 6.51 6.46 11.78
C GLY A 385 7.35 5.19 11.61
N PHE A 386 7.60 4.82 10.36
CA PHE A 386 8.42 3.67 10.02
C PHE A 386 9.06 3.88 8.66
N ASN A 387 10.36 3.71 8.59
CA ASN A 387 11.13 3.71 7.36
C ASN A 387 11.39 2.26 6.96
N GLY A 388 10.59 1.78 6.02
CA GLY A 388 10.54 0.37 5.63
C GLY A 388 11.68 -0.05 4.69
N PRO A 389 11.60 -1.30 4.16
CA PRO A 389 12.64 -1.87 3.30
C PRO A 389 13.00 -1.04 2.07
N GLY A 390 12.07 -0.21 1.56
CA GLY A 390 12.31 0.73 0.45
C GLY A 390 13.40 1.75 0.70
N THR A 391 13.79 1.96 1.97
CA THR A 391 14.84 2.90 2.38
C THR A 391 16.25 2.27 2.45
N GLY A 392 16.37 0.97 2.14
CA GLY A 392 17.65 0.26 2.08
C GLY A 392 18.42 0.27 3.41
N ASP A 393 19.62 0.89 3.44
CA ASP A 393 20.50 0.90 4.62
C ASP A 393 19.87 1.59 5.85
N ILE A 394 18.91 2.49 5.66
CA ILE A 394 18.20 3.16 6.77
C ILE A 394 17.36 2.13 7.52
N TYR A 395 16.61 1.31 6.79
CA TYR A 395 15.84 0.20 7.35
C TYR A 395 16.74 -0.85 8.04
N LEU A 396 17.87 -1.20 7.44
CA LEU A 396 18.79 -2.16 8.04
C LEU A 396 19.35 -1.66 9.38
N ARG A 397 19.74 -0.39 9.47
CA ARG A 397 20.18 0.24 10.73
C ARG A 397 19.07 0.31 11.77
N TYR A 398 17.84 0.68 11.35
CA TYR A 398 16.67 0.65 12.23
C TYR A 398 16.49 -0.75 12.83
N ARG A 399 16.47 -1.77 12.00
CA ARG A 399 16.27 -3.15 12.43
C ARG A 399 17.35 -3.59 13.44
N GLU A 400 18.60 -3.30 13.17
CA GLU A 400 19.73 -3.64 14.06
C GLU A 400 19.65 -2.91 15.41
N ASP A 401 19.38 -1.60 15.42
CA ASP A 401 19.28 -0.79 16.63
C ASP A 401 18.12 -1.24 17.52
N TYR A 402 16.95 -1.44 16.95
CA TYR A 402 15.75 -1.80 17.70
C TYR A 402 15.74 -3.27 18.15
N GLU A 403 16.32 -4.17 17.36
CA GLU A 403 16.53 -5.56 17.80
C GLU A 403 17.49 -5.61 19.00
N GLY A 404 18.62 -4.92 18.93
CA GLY A 404 19.55 -4.78 20.06
C GLY A 404 18.92 -4.11 21.29
N PHE A 405 17.99 -3.16 21.08
CA PHE A 405 17.25 -2.55 22.18
C PHE A 405 16.27 -3.55 22.84
N ILE A 406 15.57 -4.38 22.06
CA ILE A 406 14.73 -5.47 22.61
C ILE A 406 15.58 -6.46 23.42
N GLU A 407 16.72 -6.90 22.89
CA GLU A 407 17.64 -7.80 23.60
C GLU A 407 18.11 -7.23 24.94
N LYS A 408 18.42 -5.93 24.97
CA LYS A 408 18.77 -5.23 26.21
C LYS A 408 17.62 -5.25 27.22
N LEU A 409 16.38 -4.94 26.82
CA LEU A 409 15.22 -4.96 27.70
C LEU A 409 14.93 -6.37 28.23
N LEU A 410 15.13 -7.40 27.41
CA LEU A 410 14.93 -8.79 27.81
C LEU A 410 15.97 -9.26 28.84
N ALA A 411 17.18 -8.66 28.86
CA ALA A 411 18.25 -8.97 29.79
C ALA A 411 18.13 -8.23 31.15
N GLU A 412 17.31 -7.18 31.27
CA GLU A 412 17.02 -6.45 32.52
C GLU A 412 16.04 -7.21 33.41
#